data_adcc1e85db3b51c996b00b0920c6bc3b
#
_entry.id   adcc1e85db3b51c996b00b0920c6bc3b
#
_cell.length_a   1.000
_cell.length_b   1.000
_cell.length_c   1.000
_cell.angle_alpha   90.00
_cell.angle_beta   90.00
_cell.angle_gamma   90.00
#
_symmetry.space_group_name_H-M   'P 1'
#
loop_
_entity.id
_entity.type
_entity.pdbx_description
1 polymer ?
#
loop_
_entity_poly.entity_id
_entity_poly.type
_entity_poly.pdbx_seq_one_letter_code
_entity_poly.pdbx_strand_id
1 'polypeptide(L)'
;MKVEIINKEQVEQLMPIWGETACICYDTPTKFKNGVAKTVLSTGHFSGSRGQYIYFKIEDVPRSLADQMARHSVGTAVNMQSFRYVKMEDFTYYTPSLIEKYPEAKAIYEDTMEVIKHNYNEIVGILNEKGIKGEKANQSARGILPMNTNTKLIMAFTLEALMNFMEKRLCVRAEEHIRKLAKLMRDEVITIIPELEDKLVPACEAKLFCPEGKMACGKYPTKDQLKEILNNHKK
;
A
#
# COMPACT_ATOMS: atom_id res chain seq x y z
N MET A 1 -7.82 5.79 9.02
CA MET A 1 -6.62 5.49 8.20
C MET A 1 -5.74 6.72 8.17
N LYS A 2 -4.49 6.56 8.56
CA LYS A 2 -3.44 7.59 8.55
C LYS A 2 -2.22 7.03 7.83
N VAL A 3 -1.54 7.87 7.06
CA VAL A 3 -0.32 7.54 6.32
C VAL A 3 0.69 8.64 6.54
N GLU A 4 1.93 8.27 6.80
CA GLU A 4 3.03 9.20 7.03
C GLU A 4 4.33 8.60 6.50
N ILE A 5 5.13 9.39 5.79
CA ILE A 5 6.53 9.02 5.46
C ILE A 5 7.40 9.38 6.66
N ILE A 6 8.05 8.36 7.27
CA ILE A 6 8.84 8.54 8.50
C ILE A 6 10.32 8.88 8.25
N ASN A 7 10.78 8.79 7.00
CA ASN A 7 12.16 9.09 6.60
C ASN A 7 12.23 10.21 5.54
N LYS A 8 11.49 11.30 5.75
CA LYS A 8 11.32 12.41 4.78
C LYS A 8 12.64 12.98 4.28
N GLU A 9 13.59 13.27 5.17
CA GLU A 9 14.92 13.79 4.82
C GLU A 9 15.68 12.87 3.85
N GLN A 10 15.57 11.55 4.02
CA GLN A 10 16.19 10.57 3.11
C GLN A 10 15.46 10.53 1.77
N VAL A 11 14.12 10.67 1.78
CA VAL A 11 13.30 10.70 0.56
C VAL A 11 13.60 11.94 -0.28
N GLU A 12 13.84 13.09 0.32
CA GLU A 12 14.31 14.31 -0.35
C GLU A 12 15.64 14.08 -1.10
N GLN A 13 16.50 13.19 -0.58
CA GLN A 13 17.78 12.83 -1.21
C GLN A 13 17.64 11.71 -2.27
N LEU A 14 16.46 11.13 -2.47
CA LEU A 14 16.27 10.02 -3.42
C LEU A 14 16.73 10.41 -4.84
N MET A 15 16.23 11.50 -5.38
CA MET A 15 16.59 11.97 -6.73
C MET A 15 18.07 12.38 -6.83
N PRO A 16 18.65 13.18 -5.90
CA PRO A 16 20.08 13.51 -5.91
C PRO A 16 21.01 12.29 -5.86
N ILE A 17 20.75 11.32 -4.96
CA ILE A 17 21.57 10.10 -4.83
C ILE A 17 21.42 9.23 -6.08
N TRP A 18 20.21 9.06 -6.60
CA TRP A 18 19.97 8.30 -7.84
C TRP A 18 20.73 8.93 -9.02
N GLY A 19 20.68 10.28 -9.15
CA GLY A 19 21.43 10.99 -10.18
C GLY A 19 22.94 10.82 -10.05
N GLU A 20 23.46 10.84 -8.83
CA GLU A 20 24.89 10.62 -8.56
C GLU A 20 25.30 9.19 -8.92
N THR A 21 24.52 8.19 -8.53
CA THR A 21 24.71 6.78 -8.93
C THR A 21 24.71 6.62 -10.44
N ALA A 22 23.78 7.26 -11.13
CA ALA A 22 23.70 7.22 -12.59
C ALA A 22 24.88 7.93 -13.26
N CYS A 23 25.40 9.02 -12.69
CA CYS A 23 26.61 9.68 -13.17
C CYS A 23 27.81 8.73 -13.23
N ILE A 24 27.97 7.84 -12.24
CA ILE A 24 29.02 6.81 -12.27
C ILE A 24 28.82 5.85 -13.45
N CYS A 25 27.58 5.41 -13.70
CA CYS A 25 27.29 4.49 -14.80
C CYS A 25 27.59 5.06 -16.19
N TYR A 26 27.45 6.39 -16.34
CA TYR A 26 27.62 7.07 -17.63
C TYR A 26 28.89 7.89 -17.74
N ASP A 27 29.83 7.75 -16.78
CA ASP A 27 31.07 8.55 -16.68
C ASP A 27 30.82 10.06 -16.84
N THR A 28 29.74 10.53 -16.20
CA THR A 28 29.31 11.93 -16.26
C THR A 28 29.73 12.65 -15.00
N PRO A 29 30.24 13.89 -15.05
CA PRO A 29 30.59 14.64 -13.85
C PRO A 29 29.40 14.84 -12.91
N THR A 30 29.58 14.57 -11.60
CA THR A 30 28.51 14.59 -10.58
C THR A 30 27.83 15.95 -10.40
N LYS A 31 28.44 17.05 -10.87
CA LYS A 31 27.77 18.37 -10.93
C LYS A 31 26.49 18.37 -11.77
N PHE A 32 26.31 17.39 -12.67
CA PHE A 32 25.11 17.23 -13.51
C PHE A 32 24.06 16.26 -12.93
N LYS A 33 24.28 15.71 -11.73
CA LYS A 33 23.44 14.66 -11.13
C LYS A 33 21.93 14.92 -11.19
N ASN A 34 21.49 16.15 -10.96
CA ASN A 34 20.05 16.47 -10.98
C ASN A 34 19.44 16.33 -12.40
N GLY A 35 20.17 16.72 -13.44
CA GLY A 35 19.77 16.51 -14.82
C GLY A 35 19.78 15.02 -15.21
N VAL A 36 20.82 14.31 -14.81
CA VAL A 36 20.93 12.86 -15.04
C VAL A 36 19.82 12.11 -14.31
N ALA A 37 19.44 12.48 -13.07
CA ALA A 37 18.32 11.88 -12.34
C ALA A 37 17.01 12.00 -13.14
N LYS A 38 16.71 13.18 -13.68
CA LYS A 38 15.51 13.39 -14.51
C LYS A 38 15.54 12.57 -15.80
N THR A 39 16.71 12.45 -16.42
CA THR A 39 16.87 11.63 -17.64
C THR A 39 16.63 10.15 -17.34
N VAL A 40 17.25 9.58 -16.31
CA VAL A 40 17.08 8.15 -15.97
C VAL A 40 15.65 7.84 -15.48
N LEU A 41 14.99 8.81 -14.84
CA LEU A 41 13.57 8.71 -14.49
C LEU A 41 12.68 8.65 -15.75
N SER A 42 12.92 9.54 -16.71
CA SER A 42 12.11 9.61 -17.95
C SER A 42 12.32 8.39 -18.85
N THR A 43 13.53 7.84 -18.88
CA THR A 43 13.90 6.69 -19.72
C THR A 43 13.67 5.32 -19.03
N GLY A 44 13.27 5.32 -17.75
CA GLY A 44 12.95 4.09 -17.03
C GLY A 44 14.17 3.29 -16.54
N HIS A 45 15.31 3.92 -16.33
CA HIS A 45 16.53 3.29 -15.82
C HIS A 45 16.59 3.31 -14.29
N PHE A 46 15.79 2.49 -13.61
CA PHE A 46 15.57 2.52 -12.17
C PHE A 46 16.66 1.84 -11.32
N SER A 47 17.65 1.18 -11.91
CA SER A 47 18.65 0.40 -11.16
C SER A 47 19.36 1.19 -10.05
N GLY A 48 19.68 2.47 -10.29
CA GLY A 48 20.36 3.34 -9.32
C GLY A 48 19.48 3.78 -8.14
N SER A 49 18.15 3.62 -8.22
CA SER A 49 17.23 3.94 -7.12
C SER A 49 17.01 2.77 -6.14
N ARG A 50 17.49 1.55 -6.46
CA ARG A 50 17.17 0.32 -5.69
C ARG A 50 17.75 0.27 -4.29
N GLY A 51 18.81 1.03 -4.03
CA GLY A 51 19.44 1.11 -2.69
C GLY A 51 18.69 2.02 -1.72
N GLN A 52 17.60 2.66 -2.14
CA GLN A 52 16.86 3.63 -1.34
C GLN A 52 15.46 3.14 -1.07
N TYR A 53 14.96 3.40 0.17
CA TYR A 53 13.64 3.00 0.61
C TYR A 53 12.83 4.20 1.08
N ILE A 54 11.53 4.18 0.78
CA ILE A 54 10.52 5.07 1.32
C ILE A 54 9.76 4.27 2.38
N TYR A 55 9.79 4.73 3.64
CA TYR A 55 9.14 4.09 4.77
C TYR A 55 7.81 4.77 5.08
N PHE A 56 6.72 4.04 4.93
CA PHE A 56 5.38 4.49 5.29
C PHE A 56 4.96 3.90 6.63
N LYS A 57 4.62 4.76 7.59
CA LYS A 57 3.86 4.40 8.78
C LYS A 57 2.39 4.49 8.44
N ILE A 58 1.67 3.39 8.62
CA ILE A 58 0.27 3.23 8.24
C ILE A 58 -0.50 2.80 9.49
N GLU A 59 -1.53 3.56 9.88
CA GLU A 59 -2.33 3.34 11.07
C GLU A 59 -3.82 3.34 10.74
N ASP A 60 -4.62 2.72 11.60
CA ASP A 60 -6.08 2.58 11.49
C ASP A 60 -6.49 1.90 10.15
N VAL A 61 -5.89 0.77 9.89
CA VAL A 61 -6.19 -0.07 8.72
C VAL A 61 -6.58 -1.47 9.15
N PRO A 62 -7.56 -2.12 8.50
CA PRO A 62 -7.96 -3.48 8.86
C PRO A 62 -6.85 -4.49 8.55
N ARG A 63 -6.84 -5.59 9.29
CA ARG A 63 -5.92 -6.70 9.06
C ARG A 63 -6.00 -7.24 7.64
N SER A 64 -7.20 -7.33 7.07
CA SER A 64 -7.43 -7.73 5.69
C SER A 64 -6.65 -6.88 4.68
N LEU A 65 -6.58 -5.56 4.88
CA LEU A 65 -5.77 -4.67 4.04
C LEU A 65 -4.27 -4.90 4.28
N ALA A 66 -3.85 -5.03 5.54
CA ALA A 66 -2.46 -5.28 5.89
C ALA A 66 -1.94 -6.59 5.26
N ASP A 67 -2.78 -7.64 5.20
CA ASP A 67 -2.45 -8.89 4.52
C ASP A 67 -2.33 -8.71 2.99
N GLN A 68 -3.14 -7.84 2.36
CA GLN A 68 -2.96 -7.48 0.95
C GLN A 68 -1.65 -6.71 0.71
N MET A 69 -1.24 -5.85 1.64
CA MET A 69 0.03 -5.14 1.58
C MET A 69 1.21 -6.10 1.65
N ALA A 70 1.18 -7.07 2.57
CA ALA A 70 2.23 -8.06 2.77
C ALA A 70 2.46 -8.98 1.54
N ARG A 71 1.50 -9.09 0.63
CA ARG A 71 1.67 -9.82 -0.65
C ARG A 71 2.59 -9.11 -1.65
N HIS A 72 2.87 -7.83 -1.45
CA HIS A 72 3.87 -7.11 -2.22
C HIS A 72 5.24 -7.32 -1.56
N SER A 73 5.97 -8.37 -1.94
CA SER A 73 7.18 -8.82 -1.26
C SER A 73 8.49 -8.45 -1.97
N VAL A 74 8.44 -8.07 -3.25
CA VAL A 74 9.64 -7.72 -4.02
C VAL A 74 9.96 -6.23 -3.85
N GLY A 75 11.15 -5.93 -3.33
CA GLY A 75 11.60 -4.56 -3.09
C GLY A 75 10.87 -3.87 -1.93
N THR A 76 10.34 -4.65 -0.99
CA THR A 76 9.61 -4.15 0.18
C THR A 76 10.07 -4.83 1.46
N ALA A 77 9.81 -4.18 2.59
CA ALA A 77 9.91 -4.77 3.93
C ALA A 77 8.70 -4.34 4.76
N VAL A 78 8.16 -5.24 5.57
CA VAL A 78 6.96 -4.97 6.38
C VAL A 78 7.19 -5.36 7.83
N ASN A 79 6.81 -4.45 8.74
CA ASN A 79 6.72 -4.68 10.18
C ASN A 79 5.30 -4.32 10.63
N MET A 80 4.59 -5.28 11.17
CA MET A 80 3.17 -5.14 11.52
C MET A 80 2.94 -5.42 13.01
N GLN A 81 2.02 -4.68 13.62
CA GLN A 81 1.59 -4.92 14.98
C GLN A 81 1.18 -6.39 15.18
N SER A 82 1.76 -7.01 16.19
CA SER A 82 1.50 -8.41 16.52
C SER A 82 0.38 -8.53 17.56
N PHE A 83 -0.72 -9.17 17.17
CA PHE A 83 -1.83 -9.51 18.10
C PHE A 83 -1.48 -10.64 19.08
N ARG A 84 -0.24 -11.16 19.05
CA ARG A 84 0.28 -12.05 20.10
C ARG A 84 0.76 -11.25 21.31
N TYR A 85 1.51 -10.18 21.03
CA TYR A 85 2.12 -9.36 22.09
C TYR A 85 1.20 -8.25 22.59
N VAL A 86 0.33 -7.75 21.72
CA VAL A 86 -0.59 -6.66 22.07
C VAL A 86 -1.95 -7.25 22.42
N LYS A 87 -2.45 -6.91 23.61
CA LYS A 87 -3.81 -7.24 24.02
C LYS A 87 -4.79 -6.39 23.21
N MET A 88 -5.81 -7.02 22.65
CA MET A 88 -6.81 -6.40 21.77
C MET A 88 -8.16 -6.22 22.50
N GLU A 89 -8.13 -5.76 23.76
CA GLU A 89 -9.31 -5.64 24.61
C GLU A 89 -10.33 -4.60 24.15
N ASP A 90 -9.85 -3.54 23.54
CA ASP A 90 -10.67 -2.46 22.97
C ASP A 90 -10.29 -2.20 21.51
N PHE A 91 -10.30 -3.28 20.71
CA PHE A 91 -9.97 -3.14 19.31
C PHE A 91 -10.99 -2.28 18.56
N THR A 92 -10.50 -1.45 17.67
CA THR A 92 -11.33 -0.78 16.67
C THR A 92 -11.37 -1.62 15.38
N TYR A 93 -12.34 -1.35 14.52
CA TYR A 93 -12.54 -2.11 13.29
C TYR A 93 -12.97 -1.20 12.14
N TYR A 94 -12.76 -1.70 10.94
CA TYR A 94 -13.22 -1.07 9.71
C TYR A 94 -14.58 -1.61 9.32
N THR A 95 -15.54 -0.71 9.06
CA THR A 95 -16.83 -1.05 8.44
C THR A 95 -16.75 -0.76 6.94
N PRO A 96 -16.93 -1.75 6.06
CA PRO A 96 -16.95 -1.52 4.61
C PRO A 96 -18.04 -0.54 4.19
N SER A 97 -17.75 0.34 3.22
CA SER A 97 -18.66 1.39 2.77
C SER A 97 -20.01 0.84 2.28
N LEU A 98 -20.00 -0.36 1.71
CA LEU A 98 -21.24 -1.02 1.28
C LEU A 98 -22.11 -1.46 2.47
N ILE A 99 -21.50 -1.86 3.59
CA ILE A 99 -22.23 -2.18 4.81
C ILE A 99 -22.76 -0.90 5.45
N GLU A 100 -21.94 0.16 5.52
CA GLU A 100 -22.37 1.47 6.05
C GLU A 100 -23.57 2.06 5.32
N LYS A 101 -23.73 1.75 4.03
CA LYS A 101 -24.83 2.25 3.20
C LYS A 101 -26.20 1.68 3.61
N TYR A 102 -26.25 0.50 4.22
CA TYR A 102 -27.47 -0.19 4.59
C TYR A 102 -27.59 -0.31 6.12
N PRO A 103 -28.48 0.49 6.77
CA PRO A 103 -28.59 0.57 8.23
C PRO A 103 -28.79 -0.79 8.91
N GLU A 104 -29.61 -1.67 8.30
CA GLU A 104 -29.87 -3.01 8.87
C GLU A 104 -28.62 -3.90 8.85
N ALA A 105 -27.84 -3.85 7.75
CA ALA A 105 -26.59 -4.57 7.64
C ALA A 105 -25.53 -4.01 8.60
N LYS A 106 -25.51 -2.67 8.74
CA LYS A 106 -24.60 -1.98 9.66
C LYS A 106 -24.88 -2.37 11.12
N ALA A 107 -26.14 -2.37 11.53
CA ALA A 107 -26.52 -2.75 12.90
C ALA A 107 -26.05 -4.18 13.23
N ILE A 108 -26.32 -5.17 12.34
CA ILE A 108 -25.86 -6.55 12.54
C ILE A 108 -24.34 -6.63 12.61
N TYR A 109 -23.66 -5.85 11.77
CA TYR A 109 -22.20 -5.84 11.73
C TYR A 109 -21.61 -5.29 13.05
N GLU A 110 -22.10 -4.14 13.52
CA GLU A 110 -21.65 -3.48 14.74
C GLU A 110 -21.96 -4.34 15.98
N ASP A 111 -23.17 -4.88 16.10
CA ASP A 111 -23.53 -5.81 17.18
C ASP A 111 -22.62 -7.03 17.24
N THR A 112 -22.31 -7.61 16.05
CA THR A 112 -21.39 -8.74 15.97
C THR A 112 -19.99 -8.38 16.45
N MET A 113 -19.47 -7.20 16.10
CA MET A 113 -18.15 -6.74 16.55
C MET A 113 -18.09 -6.53 18.07
N GLU A 114 -19.16 -6.01 18.68
CA GLU A 114 -19.21 -5.85 20.14
C GLU A 114 -19.30 -7.21 20.85
N VAL A 115 -20.05 -8.17 20.33
CA VAL A 115 -20.07 -9.54 20.86
C VAL A 115 -18.67 -10.19 20.79
N ILE A 116 -17.96 -10.03 19.66
CA ILE A 116 -16.59 -10.57 19.53
C ILE A 116 -15.64 -9.87 20.51
N LYS A 117 -15.76 -8.56 20.71
CA LYS A 117 -14.95 -7.81 21.68
C LYS A 117 -15.17 -8.33 23.10
N HIS A 118 -16.44 -8.49 23.50
CA HIS A 118 -16.79 -9.07 24.78
C HIS A 118 -16.20 -10.47 24.97
N ASN A 119 -16.44 -11.37 24.02
CA ASN A 119 -15.96 -12.75 24.09
C ASN A 119 -14.43 -12.87 24.08
N TYR A 120 -13.72 -11.99 23.35
CA TYR A 120 -12.26 -11.91 23.41
C TYR A 120 -11.78 -11.63 24.84
N ASN A 121 -12.39 -10.64 25.50
CA ASN A 121 -12.04 -10.27 26.87
C ASN A 121 -12.36 -11.37 27.86
N GLU A 122 -13.51 -12.04 27.74
CA GLU A 122 -13.89 -13.20 28.57
C GLU A 122 -12.87 -14.35 28.41
N ILE A 123 -12.50 -14.70 27.20
CA ILE A 123 -11.49 -15.75 26.94
C ILE A 123 -10.16 -15.39 27.62
N VAL A 124 -9.68 -14.15 27.45
CA VAL A 124 -8.44 -13.68 28.08
C VAL A 124 -8.56 -13.69 29.61
N GLY A 125 -9.71 -13.29 30.15
CA GLY A 125 -10.01 -13.32 31.60
C GLY A 125 -9.90 -14.75 32.16
N ILE A 126 -10.61 -15.70 31.57
CA ILE A 126 -10.60 -17.12 31.98
C ILE A 126 -9.18 -17.70 31.93
N LEU A 127 -8.42 -17.40 30.85
CA LEU A 127 -7.04 -17.87 30.73
C LEU A 127 -6.13 -17.29 31.82
N ASN A 128 -6.31 -15.99 32.15
CA ASN A 128 -5.55 -15.33 33.21
C ASN A 128 -5.83 -15.93 34.60
N GLU A 129 -7.08 -16.28 34.89
CA GLU A 129 -7.47 -16.98 36.14
C GLU A 129 -6.83 -18.36 36.26
N LYS A 130 -6.59 -19.02 35.12
CA LYS A 130 -5.86 -20.31 35.06
C LYS A 130 -4.33 -20.13 35.06
N GLY A 131 -3.82 -18.92 35.29
CA GLY A 131 -2.39 -18.60 35.32
C GLY A 131 -1.73 -18.43 33.93
N ILE A 132 -2.50 -18.49 32.84
CA ILE A 132 -2.00 -18.27 31.46
C ILE A 132 -2.14 -16.80 31.14
N LYS A 133 -1.02 -16.04 31.15
CA LYS A 133 -1.01 -14.58 31.01
C LYS A 133 -0.21 -14.09 29.80
N GLY A 134 -0.41 -12.80 29.45
CA GLY A 134 0.36 -12.07 28.44
C GLY A 134 0.29 -12.73 27.06
N GLU A 135 1.44 -12.94 26.42
CA GLU A 135 1.52 -13.46 25.04
C GLU A 135 0.73 -14.76 24.83
N LYS A 136 0.81 -15.71 25.77
CA LYS A 136 0.12 -16.99 25.64
C LYS A 136 -1.40 -16.86 25.61
N ALA A 137 -1.96 -16.00 26.49
CA ALA A 137 -3.39 -15.72 26.50
C ALA A 137 -3.82 -14.98 25.21
N ASN A 138 -3.13 -13.93 24.84
CA ASN A 138 -3.44 -13.13 23.65
C ASN A 138 -3.34 -13.98 22.37
N GLN A 139 -2.29 -14.79 22.21
CA GLN A 139 -2.08 -15.67 21.07
C GLN A 139 -3.24 -16.66 20.88
N SER A 140 -3.81 -17.16 21.98
CA SER A 140 -4.96 -18.09 21.95
C SER A 140 -6.25 -17.35 21.62
N ALA A 141 -6.50 -16.22 22.28
CA ALA A 141 -7.74 -15.43 22.11
C ALA A 141 -7.84 -14.75 20.75
N ARG A 142 -6.71 -14.32 20.14
CA ARG A 142 -6.72 -13.59 18.84
C ARG A 142 -7.38 -14.35 17.69
N GLY A 143 -7.58 -15.67 17.84
CA GLY A 143 -8.24 -16.50 16.81
C GLY A 143 -9.67 -16.09 16.51
N ILE A 144 -10.35 -15.40 17.43
CA ILE A 144 -11.72 -14.89 17.20
C ILE A 144 -11.76 -13.46 16.66
N LEU A 145 -10.62 -12.74 16.56
CA LEU A 145 -10.59 -11.37 16.05
C LEU A 145 -10.96 -11.36 14.56
N PRO A 146 -11.87 -10.49 14.15
CA PRO A 146 -12.30 -10.40 12.76
C PRO A 146 -11.18 -9.85 11.86
N MET A 147 -11.22 -10.20 10.58
CA MET A 147 -10.29 -9.70 9.56
C MET A 147 -10.30 -8.17 9.41
N ASN A 148 -11.38 -7.53 9.84
CA ASN A 148 -11.51 -6.07 9.83
C ASN A 148 -11.10 -5.39 11.14
N THR A 149 -10.49 -6.14 12.08
CA THR A 149 -9.81 -5.53 13.23
C THR A 149 -8.70 -4.60 12.76
N ASN A 150 -8.70 -3.36 13.23
CA ASN A 150 -7.68 -2.38 12.87
C ASN A 150 -6.31 -2.75 13.45
N THR A 151 -5.30 -2.46 12.67
CA THR A 151 -3.89 -2.67 12.97
C THR A 151 -3.06 -1.47 12.49
N LYS A 152 -1.78 -1.53 12.76
CA LYS A 152 -0.78 -0.57 12.24
C LYS A 152 0.45 -1.31 11.76
N LEU A 153 1.12 -0.71 10.78
CA LEU A 153 2.34 -1.28 10.20
C LEU A 153 3.28 -0.19 9.71
N ILE A 154 4.54 -0.56 9.60
CA ILE A 154 5.51 0.18 8.79
C ILE A 154 5.83 -0.68 7.58
N MET A 155 5.76 -0.09 6.39
CA MET A 155 6.15 -0.75 5.16
C MET A 155 7.12 0.12 4.38
N ALA A 156 8.26 -0.47 4.01
CA ALA A 156 9.26 0.14 3.17
C ALA A 156 9.10 -0.31 1.72
N PHE A 157 9.33 0.60 0.79
CA PHE A 157 9.31 0.34 -0.64
C PHE A 157 10.55 0.92 -1.31
N THR A 158 11.18 0.15 -2.20
CA THR A 158 12.00 0.76 -3.25
C THR A 158 11.10 1.51 -4.23
N LEU A 159 11.65 2.44 -5.02
CA LEU A 159 10.85 3.19 -5.98
C LEU A 159 10.14 2.26 -7.00
N GLU A 160 10.84 1.28 -7.54
CA GLU A 160 10.24 0.31 -8.49
C GLU A 160 9.10 -0.50 -7.84
N ALA A 161 9.28 -0.93 -6.59
CA ALA A 161 8.24 -1.64 -5.85
C ALA A 161 7.01 -0.76 -5.60
N LEU A 162 7.23 0.52 -5.28
CA LEU A 162 6.15 1.48 -5.08
C LEU A 162 5.38 1.74 -6.38
N MET A 163 6.07 1.93 -7.51
CA MET A 163 5.43 2.07 -8.82
C MET A 163 4.58 0.85 -9.17
N ASN A 164 5.11 -0.36 -8.99
CA ASN A 164 4.39 -1.61 -9.21
C ASN A 164 3.18 -1.76 -8.26
N PHE A 165 3.28 -1.29 -7.03
CA PHE A 165 2.16 -1.22 -6.10
C PHE A 165 1.09 -0.24 -6.62
N MET A 166 1.47 0.97 -7.02
CA MET A 166 0.56 1.99 -7.54
C MET A 166 -0.15 1.53 -8.81
N GLU A 167 0.55 0.92 -9.76
CA GLU A 167 -0.04 0.35 -10.97
C GLU A 167 -1.21 -0.59 -10.66
N LYS A 168 -1.09 -1.39 -9.61
CA LYS A 168 -2.11 -2.38 -9.22
C LYS A 168 -3.19 -1.80 -8.31
N ARG A 169 -2.82 -0.93 -7.37
CA ARG A 169 -3.72 -0.52 -6.28
C ARG A 169 -4.44 0.80 -6.53
N LEU A 170 -3.97 1.63 -7.46
CA LEU A 170 -4.73 2.80 -7.95
C LEU A 170 -5.80 2.43 -8.98
N CYS A 171 -5.77 1.21 -9.53
CA CYS A 171 -6.80 0.73 -10.45
C CYS A 171 -8.16 0.66 -9.76
N VAL A 172 -9.23 1.06 -10.46
CA VAL A 172 -10.62 1.02 -9.94
C VAL A 172 -11.10 -0.39 -9.59
N ARG A 173 -10.44 -1.44 -10.07
CA ARG A 173 -10.71 -2.84 -9.72
C ARG A 173 -10.09 -3.26 -8.39
N ALA A 174 -9.13 -2.50 -7.87
CA ALA A 174 -8.65 -2.73 -6.51
C ALA A 174 -9.77 -2.47 -5.50
N GLU A 175 -9.78 -3.22 -4.42
CA GLU A 175 -10.68 -2.97 -3.31
C GLU A 175 -10.59 -1.51 -2.86
N GLU A 176 -11.73 -0.91 -2.53
CA GLU A 176 -11.83 0.52 -2.23
C GLU A 176 -10.83 0.98 -1.16
N HIS A 177 -10.68 0.17 -0.12
CA HIS A 177 -9.88 0.55 1.04
C HIS A 177 -8.37 0.60 0.72
N ILE A 178 -7.83 -0.41 0.02
CA ILE A 178 -6.42 -0.38 -0.40
C ILE A 178 -6.16 0.65 -1.50
N ARG A 179 -7.17 0.94 -2.34
CA ARG A 179 -7.08 2.02 -3.33
C ARG A 179 -7.00 3.40 -2.65
N LYS A 180 -7.77 3.61 -1.58
CA LYS A 180 -7.68 4.82 -0.75
C LYS A 180 -6.30 4.95 -0.11
N LEU A 181 -5.77 3.84 0.43
CA LEU A 181 -4.40 3.81 0.97
C LEU A 181 -3.37 4.20 -0.09
N ALA A 182 -3.44 3.59 -1.28
CA ALA A 182 -2.51 3.90 -2.37
C ALA A 182 -2.53 5.37 -2.77
N LYS A 183 -3.71 6.01 -2.79
CA LYS A 183 -3.82 7.45 -3.03
C LYS A 183 -3.11 8.27 -1.97
N LEU A 184 -3.36 7.99 -0.68
CA LEU A 184 -2.70 8.69 0.42
C LEU A 184 -1.18 8.53 0.38
N MET A 185 -0.69 7.31 0.10
CA MET A 185 0.76 7.07 -0.06
C MET A 185 1.35 7.85 -1.24
N ARG A 186 0.64 7.90 -2.37
CA ARG A 186 1.02 8.68 -3.54
C ARG A 186 1.14 10.16 -3.18
N ASP A 187 0.12 10.71 -2.54
CA ASP A 187 0.04 12.14 -2.21
C ASP A 187 1.19 12.56 -1.27
N GLU A 188 1.54 11.72 -0.30
CA GLU A 188 2.72 11.95 0.56
C GLU A 188 4.02 12.00 -0.25
N VAL A 189 4.22 11.09 -1.23
CA VAL A 189 5.44 11.05 -2.03
C VAL A 189 5.54 12.24 -2.98
N ILE A 190 4.48 12.57 -3.71
CA ILE A 190 4.51 13.67 -4.69
C ILE A 190 4.64 15.04 -4.02
N THR A 191 4.26 15.17 -2.75
CA THR A 191 4.51 16.37 -1.96
C THR A 191 6.02 16.60 -1.76
N ILE A 192 6.82 15.53 -1.66
CA ILE A 192 8.28 15.61 -1.47
C ILE A 192 9.00 15.59 -2.83
N ILE A 193 8.57 14.73 -3.75
CA ILE A 193 9.19 14.52 -5.08
C ILE A 193 8.11 14.66 -6.16
N PRO A 194 7.78 15.90 -6.58
CA PRO A 194 6.75 16.15 -7.59
C PRO A 194 7.04 15.45 -8.93
N GLU A 195 8.32 15.23 -9.28
CA GLU A 195 8.75 14.55 -10.50
C GLU A 195 8.22 13.10 -10.62
N LEU A 196 7.72 12.50 -9.53
CA LEU A 196 7.16 11.15 -9.53
C LEU A 196 5.65 11.12 -9.83
N GLU A 197 5.00 12.26 -10.05
CA GLU A 197 3.55 12.32 -10.22
C GLU A 197 3.03 11.47 -11.37
N ASP A 198 3.71 11.48 -12.51
CA ASP A 198 3.39 10.71 -13.72
C ASP A 198 3.88 9.26 -13.68
N LYS A 199 4.66 8.89 -12.66
CA LYS A 199 5.18 7.53 -12.44
C LYS A 199 4.37 6.74 -11.42
N LEU A 200 3.75 7.41 -10.46
CA LEU A 200 2.91 6.79 -9.43
C LEU A 200 1.43 6.79 -9.86
N VAL A 201 1.13 6.08 -10.93
CA VAL A 201 -0.17 6.05 -11.60
C VAL A 201 -0.67 4.60 -11.79
N PRO A 202 -1.98 4.37 -12.06
CA PRO A 202 -2.47 3.04 -12.37
C PRO A 202 -1.89 2.51 -13.69
N ALA A 203 -1.82 1.18 -13.84
CA ALA A 203 -1.20 0.52 -14.98
C ALA A 203 -1.72 0.99 -16.36
N CYS A 204 -2.98 1.39 -16.45
CA CYS A 204 -3.55 1.89 -17.69
C CYS A 204 -3.02 3.28 -18.08
N GLU A 205 -2.68 4.12 -17.12
CA GLU A 205 -2.04 5.42 -17.35
C GLU A 205 -0.56 5.25 -17.69
N ALA A 206 0.16 4.41 -16.94
CA ALA A 206 1.57 4.11 -17.19
C ALA A 206 1.81 3.51 -18.58
N LYS A 207 0.88 2.67 -19.07
CA LYS A 207 1.02 1.90 -20.33
C LYS A 207 0.24 2.47 -21.51
N LEU A 208 -0.60 3.46 -21.27
CA LEU A 208 -1.54 4.05 -22.23
C LEU A 208 -2.56 3.06 -22.81
N PHE A 209 -2.72 1.89 -22.17
CA PHE A 209 -3.76 0.91 -22.45
C PHE A 209 -4.14 0.12 -21.19
N CYS A 210 -5.36 -0.40 -21.14
CA CYS A 210 -5.81 -1.22 -20.01
C CYS A 210 -5.31 -2.68 -20.14
N PRO A 211 -4.52 -3.18 -19.17
CA PRO A 211 -4.03 -4.57 -19.20
C PRO A 211 -5.09 -5.60 -18.78
N GLU A 212 -6.26 -5.17 -18.27
CA GLU A 212 -7.29 -6.03 -17.68
C GLU A 212 -8.16 -6.77 -18.72
N GLY A 213 -7.93 -6.57 -20.00
CA GLY A 213 -8.63 -7.25 -21.08
C GLY A 213 -10.15 -7.11 -20.97
N LYS A 214 -10.89 -8.21 -20.89
CA LYS A 214 -12.36 -8.23 -20.78
C LYS A 214 -12.91 -7.53 -19.54
N MET A 215 -12.08 -7.30 -18.53
CA MET A 215 -12.44 -6.65 -17.27
C MET A 215 -12.07 -5.17 -17.22
N ALA A 216 -11.73 -4.57 -18.37
CA ALA A 216 -11.44 -3.15 -18.47
C ALA A 216 -12.62 -2.29 -18.04
N CYS A 217 -12.36 -1.20 -17.32
CA CYS A 217 -13.39 -0.25 -16.88
C CYS A 217 -13.78 0.78 -17.96
N GLY A 218 -13.13 0.76 -19.13
CA GLY A 218 -13.39 1.67 -20.25
C GLY A 218 -12.61 2.99 -20.23
N LYS A 219 -11.87 3.31 -19.17
CA LYS A 219 -11.08 4.57 -19.09
C LYS A 219 -9.96 4.63 -20.15
N TYR A 220 -9.36 3.49 -20.48
CA TYR A 220 -8.34 3.32 -21.51
C TYR A 220 -8.68 2.15 -22.42
N PRO A 221 -8.30 2.19 -23.71
CA PRO A 221 -8.50 1.05 -24.59
C PRO A 221 -7.75 -0.17 -24.09
N THR A 222 -8.26 -1.37 -24.37
CA THR A 222 -7.51 -2.61 -24.16
C THR A 222 -6.37 -2.70 -25.18
N LYS A 223 -5.41 -3.63 -24.94
CA LYS A 223 -4.30 -3.84 -25.87
C LYS A 223 -4.77 -4.16 -27.29
N ASP A 224 -5.84 -4.92 -27.42
CA ASP A 224 -6.37 -5.33 -28.73
C ASP A 224 -7.08 -4.16 -29.43
N GLN A 225 -7.90 -3.39 -28.70
CA GLN A 225 -8.51 -2.17 -29.22
C GLN A 225 -7.45 -1.14 -29.64
N LEU A 226 -6.35 -1.00 -28.88
CA LEU A 226 -5.26 -0.13 -29.27
C LEU A 226 -4.59 -0.55 -30.59
N LYS A 227 -4.39 -1.86 -30.79
CA LYS A 227 -3.87 -2.40 -32.07
C LYS A 227 -4.80 -2.09 -33.24
N GLU A 228 -6.12 -2.25 -33.07
CA GLU A 228 -7.11 -1.91 -34.10
C GLU A 228 -7.06 -0.44 -34.46
N ILE A 229 -7.02 0.45 -33.48
CA ILE A 229 -6.90 1.89 -33.68
C ILE A 229 -5.64 2.22 -34.51
N LEU A 230 -4.48 1.68 -34.12
CA LEU A 230 -3.21 1.91 -34.80
C LEU A 230 -3.18 1.37 -36.24
N ASN A 231 -3.85 0.23 -36.48
CA ASN A 231 -3.93 -0.35 -37.83
C ASN A 231 -4.86 0.45 -38.77
N ASN A 232 -5.94 1.03 -38.22
CA ASN A 232 -6.84 1.88 -38.98
C ASN A 232 -6.24 3.25 -39.37
N HIS A 233 -5.29 3.75 -38.57
CA HIS A 233 -4.56 4.99 -38.89
C HIS A 233 -3.40 4.81 -39.89
N LYS A 234 -3.05 3.56 -40.25
CA LYS A 234 -2.01 3.24 -41.24
C LYS A 234 -2.55 3.05 -42.66
N LYS A 235 -3.87 3.05 -42.82
CA LYS A 235 -4.57 3.05 -44.10
C LYS A 235 -4.98 4.47 -44.49
#